data_da538416404bab933adc448347f96304
#
_entry.id   da538416404bab933adc448347f96304
#
_cell.length_a   1.000
_cell.length_b   1.000
_cell.length_c   1.000
_cell.angle_alpha   90.00
_cell.angle_beta   90.00
_cell.angle_gamma   90.00
#
_symmetry.space_group_name_H-M   'P 1'
#
loop_
_entity.id
_entity.type
_entity.pdbx_description
1 polymer ?
#
loop_
_entity_poly.entity_id
_entity_poly.type
_entity_poly.pdbx_seq_one_letter_code
_entity_poly.pdbx_strand_id
1 'polypeptide(L)'
;MFGAVRGVKRPRPFAPWRIVVWLVMLLAAVGLVINTYASVILAKAVGAVSAEAIAAGAGDPRIGMMWSLAYALAAFVVVAVALGTLRWREWGRRAMRVVALVLLAWSAYTAWGAFDQWRQLGVVLTQQGLPAELLATGEKHRTILLVGLLLKAVSVPVLGWLSWALGTVRVRQQFGYVPL
;
A
#
# COMPACT_ATOMS: atom_id res chain seq x y z
N MET A 1 11.81 -54.99 6.68
CA MET A 1 10.64 -54.37 6.02
C MET A 1 10.19 -53.21 6.89
N PHE A 2 10.72 -51.98 6.64
CA PHE A 2 10.36 -50.76 7.39
C PHE A 2 9.23 -50.09 6.64
N GLY A 3 8.00 -50.26 7.14
CA GLY A 3 6.83 -49.56 6.63
C GLY A 3 6.97 -48.07 6.85
N ALA A 4 7.16 -47.29 5.78
CA ALA A 4 7.13 -45.85 5.82
C ALA A 4 5.75 -45.40 6.33
N VAL A 5 5.68 -44.98 7.59
CA VAL A 5 4.49 -44.32 8.14
C VAL A 5 4.25 -43.05 7.33
N ARG A 6 3.33 -43.12 6.36
CA ARG A 6 2.84 -41.94 5.64
C ARG A 6 2.25 -41.00 6.67
N GLY A 7 3.02 -39.96 7.01
CA GLY A 7 2.57 -38.91 7.93
C GLY A 7 1.25 -38.37 7.44
N VAL A 8 0.18 -38.58 8.17
CA VAL A 8 -1.14 -38.01 7.94
C VAL A 8 -0.98 -36.51 7.91
N LYS A 9 -1.08 -35.89 6.74
CA LYS A 9 -1.10 -34.45 6.57
C LYS A 9 -2.33 -33.90 7.29
N ARG A 10 -2.14 -33.45 8.54
CA ARG A 10 -3.23 -32.79 9.27
C ARG A 10 -3.74 -31.61 8.46
N PRO A 11 -5.07 -31.46 8.26
CA PRO A 11 -5.62 -30.31 7.58
C PRO A 11 -5.15 -29.03 8.29
N ARG A 12 -4.56 -28.13 7.53
CA ARG A 12 -4.05 -26.87 8.08
C ARG A 12 -5.24 -26.02 8.52
N PRO A 13 -5.27 -25.55 9.78
CA PRO A 13 -6.38 -24.74 10.27
C PRO A 13 -6.51 -23.45 9.44
N PHE A 14 -7.74 -22.98 9.27
CA PHE A 14 -8.01 -21.70 8.62
C PHE A 14 -7.23 -20.58 9.35
N ALA A 15 -6.47 -19.81 8.59
CA ALA A 15 -5.61 -18.77 9.12
C ALA A 15 -6.04 -17.40 8.57
N PRO A 16 -6.76 -16.57 9.38
CA PRO A 16 -7.32 -15.29 8.90
C PRO A 16 -6.26 -14.30 8.41
N TRP A 17 -5.02 -14.38 8.91
CA TRP A 17 -3.91 -13.57 8.41
C TRP A 17 -3.65 -13.76 6.91
N ARG A 18 -4.00 -14.92 6.34
CA ARG A 18 -3.84 -15.18 4.90
C ARG A 18 -4.75 -14.30 4.06
N ILE A 19 -5.97 -14.04 4.52
CA ILE A 19 -6.91 -13.15 3.80
C ILE A 19 -6.30 -11.75 3.72
N VAL A 20 -5.76 -11.25 4.84
CA VAL A 20 -5.13 -9.92 4.86
C VAL A 20 -3.91 -9.88 3.96
N VAL A 21 -3.05 -10.91 3.97
CA VAL A 21 -1.89 -11.00 3.06
C VAL A 21 -2.34 -11.02 1.59
N TRP A 22 -3.42 -11.75 1.26
CA TRP A 22 -4.01 -11.74 -0.07
C TRP A 22 -4.51 -10.35 -0.48
N LEU A 23 -5.22 -9.66 0.40
CA LEU A 23 -5.70 -8.29 0.15
C LEU A 23 -4.53 -7.33 -0.07
N VAL A 24 -3.51 -7.38 0.78
CA VAL A 24 -2.30 -6.55 0.62
C VAL A 24 -1.61 -6.86 -0.71
N MET A 25 -1.51 -8.12 -1.10
CA MET A 25 -0.91 -8.53 -2.36
C MET A 25 -1.70 -8.00 -3.56
N LEU A 26 -3.04 -8.11 -3.54
CA LEU A 26 -3.90 -7.60 -4.61
C LEU A 26 -3.80 -6.08 -4.75
N LEU A 27 -3.85 -5.36 -3.63
CA LEU A 27 -3.68 -3.90 -3.64
C LEU A 27 -2.31 -3.49 -4.16
N ALA A 28 -1.25 -4.19 -3.76
CA ALA A 28 0.09 -3.96 -4.27
C ALA A 28 0.21 -4.27 -5.77
N ALA A 29 -0.43 -5.35 -6.27
CA ALA A 29 -0.46 -5.67 -7.68
C ALA A 29 -1.17 -4.59 -8.51
N VAL A 30 -2.30 -4.08 -8.04
CA VAL A 30 -3.00 -2.94 -8.66
C VAL A 30 -2.10 -1.70 -8.65
N GLY A 31 -1.47 -1.39 -7.52
CA GLY A 31 -0.53 -0.28 -7.40
C GLY A 31 0.66 -0.41 -8.35
N LEU A 32 1.19 -1.63 -8.53
CA LEU A 32 2.26 -1.92 -9.49
C LEU A 32 1.83 -1.58 -10.92
N VAL A 33 0.66 -2.04 -11.34
CA VAL A 33 0.13 -1.76 -12.70
C VAL A 33 -0.06 -0.26 -12.93
N ILE A 34 -0.72 0.43 -11.98
CA ILE A 34 -1.00 1.87 -12.08
C ILE A 34 0.31 2.67 -12.17
N ASN A 35 1.28 2.39 -11.29
CA ASN A 35 2.53 3.15 -11.26
C ASN A 35 3.43 2.82 -12.47
N THR A 36 3.41 1.59 -12.97
CA THR A 36 4.10 1.23 -14.22
C THR A 36 3.50 2.00 -15.40
N TYR A 37 2.17 2.05 -15.49
CA TYR A 37 1.48 2.80 -16.54
C TYR A 37 1.76 4.32 -16.44
N ALA A 38 1.70 4.89 -15.24
CA ALA A 38 2.05 6.28 -14.98
C ALA A 38 3.50 6.59 -15.39
N SER A 39 4.45 5.69 -15.11
CA SER A 39 5.86 5.85 -15.51
C SER A 39 6.01 5.91 -17.02
N VAL A 40 5.27 5.10 -17.77
CA VAL A 40 5.29 5.11 -19.25
C VAL A 40 4.74 6.43 -19.80
N ILE A 41 3.64 6.95 -19.23
CA ILE A 41 3.07 8.24 -19.64
C ILE A 41 4.05 9.38 -19.35
N LEU A 42 4.61 9.41 -18.14
CA LEU A 42 5.55 10.44 -17.73
C LEU A 42 6.86 10.38 -18.53
N ALA A 43 7.33 9.20 -18.93
CA ALA A 43 8.48 9.05 -19.80
C ALA A 43 8.25 9.71 -21.18
N LYS A 44 7.03 9.59 -21.72
CA LYS A 44 6.65 10.32 -22.97
C LYS A 44 6.60 11.84 -22.74
N ALA A 45 6.11 12.29 -21.59
CA ALA A 45 6.03 13.70 -21.25
C ALA A 45 7.42 14.34 -21.06
N VAL A 46 8.43 13.59 -20.59
CA VAL A 46 9.81 14.08 -20.45
C VAL A 46 10.38 14.61 -21.77
N GLY A 47 10.04 13.96 -22.90
CA GLY A 47 10.48 14.42 -24.23
C GLY A 47 9.65 15.60 -24.81
N ALA A 48 8.46 15.87 -24.23
CA ALA A 48 7.53 16.88 -24.75
C ALA A 48 7.61 18.24 -24.02
N VAL A 49 8.12 18.26 -22.77
CA VAL A 49 8.21 19.48 -21.96
C VAL A 49 9.58 20.13 -22.15
N SER A 50 9.59 21.40 -22.61
CA SER A 50 10.83 22.17 -22.77
C SER A 50 11.41 22.62 -21.43
N ALA A 51 12.73 22.84 -21.39
CA ALA A 51 13.40 23.38 -20.21
C ALA A 51 12.87 24.76 -19.81
N GLU A 52 12.46 25.58 -20.80
CA GLU A 52 11.85 26.89 -20.58
C GLU A 52 10.50 26.81 -19.87
N ALA A 53 9.66 25.82 -20.23
CA ALA A 53 8.37 25.60 -19.56
C ALA A 53 8.56 25.18 -18.10
N ILE A 54 9.57 24.36 -17.80
CA ILE A 54 9.93 23.97 -16.44
C ILE A 54 10.43 25.19 -15.65
N ALA A 55 11.27 26.02 -16.25
CA ALA A 55 11.75 27.26 -15.63
C ALA A 55 10.61 28.28 -15.40
N ALA A 56 9.57 28.24 -16.21
CA ALA A 56 8.36 29.05 -16.04
C ALA A 56 7.36 28.50 -14.99
N GLY A 57 7.74 27.42 -14.28
CA GLY A 57 6.92 26.84 -13.21
C GLY A 57 6.08 25.62 -13.61
N ALA A 58 6.22 25.08 -14.82
CA ALA A 58 5.63 23.81 -15.17
C ALA A 58 6.29 22.68 -14.34
N GLY A 59 5.48 21.76 -13.83
CA GLY A 59 5.99 20.62 -13.06
C GLY A 59 6.97 19.75 -13.88
N ASP A 60 8.13 19.43 -13.33
CA ASP A 60 9.10 18.54 -13.99
C ASP A 60 8.58 17.10 -14.03
N PRO A 61 8.28 16.53 -15.23
CA PRO A 61 7.77 15.16 -15.34
C PRO A 61 8.79 14.11 -14.91
N ARG A 62 10.10 14.43 -14.86
CA ARG A 62 11.16 13.53 -14.39
C ARG A 62 10.97 13.17 -12.93
N ILE A 63 10.59 14.16 -12.10
CA ILE A 63 10.32 13.94 -10.67
C ILE A 63 9.14 12.98 -10.50
N GLY A 64 8.06 13.22 -11.24
CA GLY A 64 6.89 12.33 -11.24
C GLY A 64 7.23 10.91 -11.68
N MET A 65 8.05 10.75 -12.72
CA MET A 65 8.53 9.46 -13.20
C MET A 65 9.37 8.72 -12.16
N MET A 66 10.28 9.41 -11.48
CA MET A 66 11.09 8.83 -10.40
C MET A 66 10.23 8.29 -9.26
N TRP A 67 9.23 9.07 -8.84
CA TRP A 67 8.30 8.63 -7.80
C TRP A 67 7.45 7.44 -8.25
N SER A 68 6.93 7.45 -9.47
CA SER A 68 6.15 6.32 -10.01
C SER A 68 6.99 5.05 -10.09
N LEU A 69 8.25 5.13 -10.52
CA LEU A 69 9.16 3.97 -10.54
C LEU A 69 9.47 3.47 -9.12
N ALA A 70 9.70 4.37 -8.16
CA ALA A 70 9.94 3.99 -6.77
C ALA A 70 8.73 3.26 -6.17
N TYR A 71 7.51 3.76 -6.42
CA TYR A 71 6.28 3.09 -5.98
C TYR A 71 6.05 1.75 -6.68
N ALA A 72 6.34 1.64 -7.98
CA ALA A 72 6.26 0.38 -8.71
C ALA A 72 7.22 -0.65 -8.13
N LEU A 73 8.47 -0.27 -7.85
CA LEU A 73 9.45 -1.15 -7.22
C LEU A 73 9.02 -1.58 -5.81
N ALA A 74 8.54 -0.65 -4.99
CA ALA A 74 8.02 -0.96 -3.67
C ALA A 74 6.83 -1.93 -3.73
N ALA A 75 5.89 -1.71 -4.65
CA ALA A 75 4.76 -2.59 -4.86
C ALA A 75 5.19 -4.00 -5.32
N PHE A 76 6.17 -4.10 -6.21
CA PHE A 76 6.76 -5.38 -6.62
C PHE A 76 7.36 -6.14 -5.44
N VAL A 77 8.12 -5.47 -4.58
CA VAL A 77 8.68 -6.07 -3.35
C VAL A 77 7.57 -6.60 -2.44
N VAL A 78 6.51 -5.82 -2.24
CA VAL A 78 5.35 -6.26 -1.43
C VAL A 78 4.70 -7.51 -2.02
N VAL A 79 4.49 -7.57 -3.34
CA VAL A 79 3.95 -8.77 -4.02
C VAL A 79 4.86 -9.98 -3.82
N ALA A 80 6.17 -9.84 -4.01
CA ALA A 80 7.14 -10.92 -3.85
C ALA A 80 7.16 -11.45 -2.41
N VAL A 81 7.14 -10.56 -1.42
CA VAL A 81 7.09 -10.92 0.01
C VAL A 81 5.77 -11.60 0.38
N ALA A 82 4.64 -11.09 -0.14
CA ALA A 82 3.33 -11.69 0.08
C ALA A 82 3.26 -13.11 -0.49
N LEU A 83 3.76 -13.33 -1.71
CA LEU A 83 3.86 -14.67 -2.32
C LEU A 83 4.74 -15.60 -1.48
N GLY A 84 5.88 -15.11 -0.98
CA GLY A 84 6.75 -15.87 -0.07
C GLY A 84 6.02 -16.30 1.20
N THR A 85 5.23 -15.40 1.78
CA THR A 85 4.42 -15.64 2.99
C THR A 85 3.31 -16.66 2.72
N LEU A 86 2.57 -16.51 1.62
CA LEU A 86 1.48 -17.43 1.22
C LEU A 86 2.00 -18.83 0.89
N ARG A 87 3.26 -18.95 0.41
CA ARG A 87 3.98 -20.20 0.18
C ARG A 87 4.61 -20.80 1.43
N TRP A 88 4.27 -20.28 2.62
CA TRP A 88 4.76 -20.77 3.92
C TRP A 88 6.28 -20.68 4.11
N ARG A 89 6.96 -19.78 3.42
CA ARG A 89 8.39 -19.57 3.59
C ARG A 89 8.67 -18.71 4.82
N GLU A 90 9.57 -19.16 5.69
CA GLU A 90 9.89 -18.44 6.93
C GLU A 90 10.45 -17.03 6.67
N TRP A 91 11.27 -16.86 5.64
CA TRP A 91 11.74 -15.53 5.23
C TRP A 91 10.60 -14.58 4.84
N GLY A 92 9.59 -15.12 4.11
CA GLY A 92 8.41 -14.35 3.72
C GLY A 92 7.63 -13.85 4.92
N ARG A 93 7.43 -14.70 5.94
CA ARG A 93 6.79 -14.31 7.19
C ARG A 93 7.52 -13.16 7.91
N ARG A 94 8.85 -13.24 8.02
CA ARG A 94 9.67 -12.20 8.66
C ARG A 94 9.62 -10.91 7.85
N ALA A 95 9.83 -11.00 6.54
CA ALA A 95 9.78 -9.86 5.63
C ALA A 95 8.38 -9.21 5.62
N MET A 96 7.29 -10.00 5.64
CA MET A 96 5.92 -9.48 5.68
C MET A 96 5.60 -8.69 6.95
N ARG A 97 6.19 -9.06 8.10
CA ARG A 97 6.08 -8.26 9.33
C ARG A 97 6.71 -6.89 9.16
N VAL A 98 7.90 -6.82 8.56
CA VAL A 98 8.59 -5.54 8.30
C VAL A 98 7.77 -4.71 7.30
N VAL A 99 7.32 -5.33 6.20
CA VAL A 99 6.47 -4.67 5.21
C VAL A 99 5.19 -4.12 5.85
N ALA A 100 4.51 -4.90 6.70
CA ALA A 100 3.31 -4.44 7.39
C ALA A 100 3.57 -3.23 8.30
N LEU A 101 4.70 -3.19 9.01
CA LEU A 101 5.10 -2.04 9.84
C LEU A 101 5.44 -0.82 8.99
N VAL A 102 6.17 -0.99 7.88
CA VAL A 102 6.48 0.10 6.95
C VAL A 102 5.21 0.68 6.33
N LEU A 103 4.30 -0.19 5.87
CA LEU A 103 3.02 0.24 5.29
C LEU A 103 2.14 0.92 6.36
N LEU A 104 2.16 0.46 7.61
CA LEU A 104 1.45 1.10 8.72
C LEU A 104 1.99 2.52 8.96
N ALA A 105 3.31 2.67 9.11
CA ALA A 105 3.94 3.97 9.31
C ALA A 105 3.65 4.93 8.14
N TRP A 106 3.77 4.44 6.92
CA TRP A 106 3.45 5.19 5.70
C TRP A 106 1.98 5.59 5.63
N SER A 107 1.07 4.66 5.96
CA SER A 107 -0.38 4.94 5.99
C SER A 107 -0.72 6.01 7.04
N ALA A 108 -0.13 5.93 8.23
CA ALA A 108 -0.33 6.91 9.29
C ALA A 108 0.21 8.30 8.88
N TYR A 109 1.42 8.36 8.32
CA TYR A 109 2.03 9.61 7.84
C TYR A 109 1.18 10.28 6.75
N THR A 110 0.78 9.50 5.74
CA THR A 110 -0.04 10.03 4.64
C THR A 110 -1.49 10.32 5.05
N ALA A 111 -2.02 9.64 6.09
CA ALA A 111 -3.32 9.96 6.67
C ALA A 111 -3.30 11.33 7.36
N TRP A 112 -2.21 11.64 8.08
CA TRP A 112 -2.04 12.96 8.69
C TRP A 112 -2.07 14.08 7.65
N GLY A 113 -1.27 13.96 6.58
CA GLY A 113 -1.27 14.95 5.50
C GLY A 113 -2.63 15.09 4.79
N ALA A 114 -3.32 13.96 4.54
CA ALA A 114 -4.65 13.99 3.94
C ALA A 114 -5.70 14.64 4.87
N PHE A 115 -5.58 14.44 6.20
CA PHE A 115 -6.44 15.08 7.18
C PHE A 115 -6.24 16.60 7.21
N ASP A 116 -4.99 17.04 7.15
CA ASP A 116 -4.68 18.47 7.10
C ASP A 116 -5.21 19.14 5.83
N GLN A 117 -5.00 18.50 4.66
CA GLN A 117 -5.58 18.95 3.39
C GLN A 117 -7.11 19.02 3.43
N TRP A 118 -7.76 18.01 3.99
CA TRP A 118 -9.22 17.96 4.12
C TRP A 118 -9.73 19.13 5.01
N ARG A 119 -9.01 19.43 6.06
CA ARG A 119 -9.33 20.55 6.98
C ARG A 119 -9.13 21.90 6.30
N GLN A 120 -8.00 22.10 5.61
CA GLN A 120 -7.71 23.33 4.89
C GLN A 120 -8.72 23.59 3.77
N LEU A 121 -9.06 22.55 3.00
CA LEU A 121 -10.06 22.65 1.97
C LEU A 121 -11.44 23.01 2.53
N GLY A 122 -11.79 22.51 3.71
CA GLY A 122 -13.01 22.91 4.42
C GLY A 122 -13.07 24.40 4.74
N VAL A 123 -11.95 24.98 5.18
CA VAL A 123 -11.85 26.43 5.47
C VAL A 123 -11.96 27.26 4.18
N VAL A 124 -11.30 26.84 3.09
CA VAL A 124 -11.37 27.55 1.81
C VAL A 124 -12.79 27.56 1.25
N LEU A 125 -13.52 26.42 1.33
CA LEU A 125 -14.89 26.31 0.81
C LEU A 125 -15.92 27.13 1.60
N THR A 126 -15.60 27.59 2.80
CA THR A 126 -16.47 28.49 3.57
C THR A 126 -16.25 29.96 3.26
N GLN A 127 -15.29 30.32 2.41
CA GLN A 127 -15.06 31.71 2.01
C GLN A 127 -16.18 32.21 1.08
N GLN A 128 -16.68 33.42 1.35
CA GLN A 128 -17.73 34.06 0.53
C GLN A 128 -17.16 34.50 -0.82
N GLY A 129 -17.91 34.28 -1.89
CA GLY A 129 -17.57 34.79 -3.25
C GLY A 129 -16.91 33.78 -4.17
N LEU A 130 -16.84 32.49 -3.79
CA LEU A 130 -16.34 31.46 -4.71
C LEU A 130 -17.37 31.16 -5.81
N PRO A 131 -16.94 31.01 -7.09
CA PRO A 131 -17.80 30.55 -8.17
C PRO A 131 -18.41 29.17 -7.88
N ALA A 132 -19.67 28.95 -8.28
CA ALA A 132 -20.40 27.70 -8.00
C ALA A 132 -19.68 26.45 -8.54
N GLU A 133 -18.99 26.55 -9.68
CA GLU A 133 -18.21 25.45 -10.27
C GLU A 133 -17.01 25.05 -9.39
N LEU A 134 -16.33 26.03 -8.79
CA LEU A 134 -15.21 25.77 -7.86
C LEU A 134 -15.70 25.16 -6.55
N LEU A 135 -16.87 25.59 -6.05
CA LEU A 135 -17.49 24.98 -4.87
C LEU A 135 -17.84 23.51 -5.13
N ALA A 136 -18.50 23.19 -6.25
CA ALA A 136 -18.87 21.81 -6.60
C ALA A 136 -17.64 20.91 -6.76
N THR A 137 -16.58 21.42 -7.42
CA THR A 137 -15.33 20.68 -7.60
C THR A 137 -14.61 20.46 -6.26
N GLY A 138 -14.58 21.47 -5.41
CA GLY A 138 -13.98 21.43 -4.11
C GLY A 138 -14.67 20.44 -3.16
N GLU A 139 -16.01 20.41 -3.14
CA GLU A 139 -16.78 19.45 -2.35
C GLU A 139 -16.56 18.01 -2.82
N LYS A 140 -16.51 17.79 -4.15
CA LYS A 140 -16.16 16.48 -4.70
C LYS A 140 -14.77 16.02 -4.26
N HIS A 141 -13.80 16.92 -4.33
CA HIS A 141 -12.42 16.61 -3.90
C HIS A 141 -12.36 16.32 -2.39
N ARG A 142 -13.07 17.11 -1.57
CA ARG A 142 -13.19 16.91 -0.12
C ARG A 142 -13.79 15.55 0.22
N THR A 143 -14.80 15.11 -0.53
CA THR A 143 -15.41 13.78 -0.37
C THR A 143 -14.42 12.66 -0.70
N ILE A 144 -13.64 12.80 -1.77
CA ILE A 144 -12.59 11.84 -2.14
C ILE A 144 -11.52 11.74 -1.04
N LEU A 145 -11.09 12.87 -0.49
CA LEU A 145 -10.14 12.90 0.63
C LEU A 145 -10.71 12.19 1.88
N LEU A 146 -12.00 12.41 2.20
CA LEU A 146 -12.66 11.75 3.32
C LEU A 146 -12.69 10.23 3.14
N VAL A 147 -13.08 9.74 1.97
CA VAL A 147 -13.08 8.31 1.66
C VAL A 147 -11.67 7.72 1.79
N GLY A 148 -10.66 8.42 1.26
CA GLY A 148 -9.25 8.02 1.40
C GLY A 148 -8.80 7.95 2.86
N LEU A 149 -9.23 8.90 3.68
CA LEU A 149 -8.96 8.95 5.13
C LEU A 149 -9.60 7.77 5.87
N LEU A 150 -10.86 7.45 5.59
CA LEU A 150 -11.55 6.30 6.17
C LEU A 150 -10.86 4.99 5.82
N LEU A 151 -10.45 4.82 4.55
CA LEU A 151 -9.70 3.63 4.12
C LEU A 151 -8.37 3.49 4.87
N LYS A 152 -7.64 4.60 5.08
CA LYS A 152 -6.40 4.61 5.85
C LYS A 152 -6.64 4.32 7.33
N ALA A 153 -7.70 4.87 7.92
CA ALA A 153 -8.09 4.62 9.29
C ALA A 153 -8.38 3.14 9.57
N VAL A 154 -8.95 2.42 8.60
CA VAL A 154 -9.13 0.96 8.67
C VAL A 154 -7.83 0.21 8.42
N SER A 155 -6.99 0.68 7.49
CA SER A 155 -5.74 0.01 7.12
C SER A 155 -4.74 -0.04 8.28
N VAL A 156 -4.64 1.01 9.09
CA VAL A 156 -3.69 1.11 10.21
C VAL A 156 -3.90 -0.04 11.23
N PRO A 157 -5.08 -0.25 11.82
CA PRO A 157 -5.29 -1.35 12.76
C PRO A 157 -5.15 -2.74 12.10
N VAL A 158 -5.55 -2.89 10.84
CA VAL A 158 -5.44 -4.15 10.10
C VAL A 158 -3.97 -4.53 9.88
N LEU A 159 -3.13 -3.58 9.46
CA LEU A 159 -1.69 -3.80 9.27
C LEU A 159 -0.97 -4.05 10.61
N GLY A 160 -1.36 -3.32 11.67
CA GLY A 160 -0.85 -3.56 13.03
C GLY A 160 -1.18 -4.96 13.51
N TRP A 161 -2.43 -5.37 13.37
CA TRP A 161 -2.87 -6.73 13.68
C TRP A 161 -2.12 -7.78 12.86
N LEU A 162 -1.92 -7.57 11.56
CA LEU A 162 -1.18 -8.48 10.69
C LEU A 162 0.26 -8.66 11.18
N SER A 163 0.96 -7.57 11.48
CA SER A 163 2.33 -7.61 11.99
C SER A 163 2.41 -8.38 13.31
N TRP A 164 1.47 -8.13 14.23
CA TRP A 164 1.37 -8.86 15.49
C TRP A 164 1.05 -10.34 15.28
N ALA A 165 0.03 -10.66 14.48
CA ALA A 165 -0.41 -12.03 14.22
C ALA A 165 0.72 -12.89 13.64
N LEU A 166 1.47 -12.37 12.64
CA LEU A 166 2.64 -13.04 12.06
C LEU A 166 3.80 -13.21 13.06
N GLY A 167 3.79 -12.47 14.18
CA GLY A 167 4.74 -12.58 15.28
C GLY A 167 4.42 -13.68 16.29
N THR A 168 3.16 -14.13 16.36
CA THR A 168 2.72 -15.08 17.38
C THR A 168 3.36 -16.47 17.22
N VAL A 169 3.55 -17.16 18.35
CA VAL A 169 4.11 -18.54 18.38
C VAL A 169 3.23 -19.48 17.55
N ARG A 170 1.91 -19.33 17.64
CA ARG A 170 0.93 -20.14 16.89
C ARG A 170 1.13 -20.07 15.38
N VAL A 171 1.39 -18.88 14.86
CA VAL A 171 1.65 -18.69 13.42
C VAL A 171 3.07 -19.16 13.07
N ARG A 172 4.07 -18.93 13.92
CA ARG A 172 5.44 -19.44 13.70
C ARG A 172 5.47 -20.96 13.52
N GLN A 173 4.74 -21.70 14.34
CA GLN A 173 4.64 -23.16 14.24
C GLN A 173 4.05 -23.62 12.89
N GLN A 174 3.17 -22.83 12.28
CA GLN A 174 2.62 -23.12 10.96
C GLN A 174 3.68 -23.04 9.85
N PHE A 175 4.77 -22.28 10.05
CA PHE A 175 5.90 -22.15 9.11
C PHE A 175 7.03 -23.18 9.40
N GLY A 176 6.80 -24.17 10.25
CA GLY A 176 7.78 -25.22 10.56
C GLY A 176 8.75 -24.85 11.68
N TYR A 177 8.46 -23.80 12.46
CA TYR A 177 9.24 -23.48 13.64
C TYR A 177 8.93 -24.47 14.77
N VAL A 178 9.92 -25.25 15.17
CA VAL A 178 9.87 -26.09 16.39
C VAL A 178 10.57 -25.29 17.50
N PRO A 179 9.88 -24.88 18.57
CA PRO A 179 10.56 -24.28 19.73
C PRO A 179 11.48 -25.33 20.36
N LEU A 180 12.73 -24.97 20.63
CA LEU A 180 13.68 -25.74 21.43
C LEU A 180 13.20 -25.75 22.87
#